data_7e8a808fbfd1b25432acbdf767c428ce
#
_entry.id   7e8a808fbfd1b25432acbdf767c428ce
#
_cell.length_a   1.000
_cell.length_b   1.000
_cell.length_c   1.000
_cell.angle_alpha   90.00
_cell.angle_beta   90.00
_cell.angle_gamma   90.00
#
_symmetry.space_group_name_H-M   'P 1'
#
loop_
_entity.id
_entity.type
_entity.pdbx_description
1 polymer ?
#
loop_
_entity_poly.entity_id
_entity_poly.type
_entity_poly.pdbx_seq_one_letter_code
_entity_poly.pdbx_strand_id
1 'polypeptide(L)'
;AASLQEAMVELEKEFKNINPDVKLTVNLGSSGTLMQQIQEGAECDVFISAGAKQMDALVEDGTINKDDVKTLLINDLVLVAAKGEKVDSLDALKTDDVEKIAIGDPESVPAGKYAKEVLDNTKLYDAVQSKLVLGKDVKQVLSYVQQGAAQVGFVYLSDAHGVDDVDVVLTTDEDTHSEIAYPIAVLKDSKQSDAAKQFEDFLLSDAGQAILEKYGFK
;
A
#
# COMPACT_ATOMS: atom_id res chain seq x y z
N ALA A 1 -6.64 1.18 0.26
CA ALA A 1 -5.22 1.51 0.26
C ALA A 1 -4.85 2.32 -0.99
N ALA A 2 -4.00 3.37 -0.85
CA ALA A 2 -3.62 4.27 -1.95
C ALA A 2 -2.90 3.55 -3.09
N SER A 3 -2.13 2.50 -2.78
CA SER A 3 -1.41 1.67 -3.75
C SER A 3 -2.31 0.94 -4.77
N LEU A 4 -3.61 0.81 -4.48
CA LEU A 4 -4.57 0.17 -5.39
C LEU A 4 -5.14 1.14 -6.45
N GLN A 5 -4.74 2.42 -6.45
CA GLN A 5 -5.38 3.47 -7.25
C GLN A 5 -5.50 3.10 -8.73
N GLU A 6 -4.43 2.66 -9.37
CA GLU A 6 -4.39 2.33 -10.79
C GLU A 6 -5.21 1.08 -11.10
N ALA A 7 -5.07 0.03 -10.30
CA ALA A 7 -5.82 -1.20 -10.47
C ALA A 7 -7.32 -1.00 -10.25
N MET A 8 -7.72 -0.15 -9.30
CA MET A 8 -9.13 0.11 -8.99
C MET A 8 -9.90 0.66 -10.18
N VAL A 9 -9.29 1.45 -11.05
CA VAL A 9 -9.95 1.99 -12.25
C VAL A 9 -10.44 0.89 -13.18
N GLU A 10 -9.60 -0.15 -13.38
CA GLU A 10 -9.96 -1.30 -14.23
C GLU A 10 -10.90 -2.26 -13.50
N LEU A 11 -10.65 -2.50 -12.20
CA LEU A 11 -11.51 -3.33 -11.35
C LEU A 11 -12.95 -2.78 -11.25
N GLU A 12 -13.13 -1.46 -11.05
CA GLU A 12 -14.45 -0.83 -11.03
C GLU A 12 -15.18 -1.00 -12.36
N LYS A 13 -14.46 -0.80 -13.47
CA LYS A 13 -15.03 -0.96 -14.81
C LYS A 13 -15.48 -2.40 -15.06
N GLU A 14 -14.64 -3.37 -14.70
CA GLU A 14 -14.96 -4.78 -14.93
C GLU A 14 -16.07 -5.28 -14.01
N PHE A 15 -16.04 -4.89 -12.73
CA PHE A 15 -17.12 -5.19 -11.80
C PHE A 15 -18.47 -4.63 -12.26
N LYS A 16 -18.49 -3.40 -12.80
CA LYS A 16 -19.70 -2.79 -13.36
C LYS A 16 -20.28 -3.56 -14.55
N ASN A 17 -19.42 -4.20 -15.37
CA ASN A 17 -19.87 -5.01 -16.50
C ASN A 17 -20.66 -6.24 -16.03
N ILE A 18 -20.25 -6.85 -14.92
CA ILE A 18 -20.89 -8.06 -14.37
C ILE A 18 -22.00 -7.74 -13.36
N ASN A 19 -21.96 -6.58 -12.74
CA ASN A 19 -22.95 -6.11 -11.74
C ASN A 19 -23.39 -4.67 -12.04
N PRO A 20 -24.13 -4.44 -13.14
CA PRO A 20 -24.47 -3.11 -13.64
C PRO A 20 -25.33 -2.27 -12.67
N ASP A 21 -26.06 -2.93 -11.77
CA ASP A 21 -26.95 -2.27 -10.80
C ASP A 21 -26.20 -1.83 -9.52
N VAL A 22 -24.95 -2.27 -9.34
CA VAL A 22 -24.12 -1.89 -8.20
C VAL A 22 -23.28 -0.67 -8.56
N LYS A 23 -23.41 0.38 -7.77
CA LYS A 23 -22.55 1.57 -7.87
C LYS A 23 -21.46 1.52 -6.82
N LEU A 24 -20.21 1.48 -7.25
CA LEU A 24 -19.05 1.62 -6.37
C LEU A 24 -18.75 3.10 -6.11
N THR A 25 -18.31 3.39 -4.89
CA THR A 25 -17.71 4.66 -4.51
C THR A 25 -16.39 4.32 -3.81
N VAL A 26 -15.27 4.69 -4.41
CA VAL A 26 -13.93 4.34 -3.92
C VAL A 26 -13.31 5.54 -3.21
N ASN A 27 -12.87 5.33 -1.97
CA ASN A 27 -12.07 6.28 -1.21
C ASN A 27 -10.64 5.74 -1.08
N LEU A 28 -9.65 6.52 -1.49
CA LEU A 28 -8.24 6.14 -1.53
C LEU A 28 -7.44 7.00 -0.54
N GLY A 29 -6.55 6.35 0.19
CA GLY A 29 -5.68 7.00 1.17
C GLY A 29 -4.75 6.01 1.84
N SER A 30 -3.93 6.47 2.79
CA SER A 30 -3.19 5.53 3.62
C SER A 30 -4.17 4.65 4.40
N SER A 31 -3.81 3.39 4.59
CA SER A 31 -4.68 2.46 5.32
C SER A 31 -4.96 2.93 6.75
N GLY A 32 -3.99 3.60 7.39
CA GLY A 32 -4.17 4.18 8.72
C GLY A 32 -5.18 5.33 8.73
N THR A 33 -5.11 6.23 7.76
CA THR A 33 -6.08 7.33 7.64
C THR A 33 -7.49 6.80 7.38
N LEU A 34 -7.63 5.81 6.47
CA LEU A 34 -8.93 5.20 6.16
C LEU A 34 -9.51 4.46 7.37
N MET A 35 -8.68 3.71 8.10
CA MET A 35 -9.07 3.06 9.36
C MET A 35 -9.61 4.06 10.38
N GLN A 36 -8.90 5.17 10.60
CA GLN A 36 -9.34 6.23 11.52
C GLN A 36 -10.68 6.83 11.09
N GLN A 37 -10.87 7.10 9.80
CA GLN A 37 -12.15 7.59 9.27
C GLN A 37 -13.30 6.60 9.55
N ILE A 38 -13.06 5.29 9.39
CA ILE A 38 -14.04 4.26 9.70
C ILE A 38 -14.36 4.27 11.20
N GLN A 39 -13.36 4.33 12.06
CA GLN A 39 -13.53 4.42 13.52
C GLN A 39 -14.27 5.69 13.96
N GLU A 40 -14.12 6.78 13.21
CA GLU A 40 -14.86 8.05 13.41
C GLU A 40 -16.27 8.02 12.83
N GLY A 41 -16.71 6.90 12.22
CA GLY A 41 -18.07 6.70 11.72
C GLY A 41 -18.26 7.02 10.24
N ALA A 42 -17.20 7.09 9.45
CA ALA A 42 -17.35 7.17 8.00
C ALA A 42 -18.04 5.91 7.45
N GLU A 43 -19.01 6.10 6.54
CA GLU A 43 -19.66 4.98 5.87
C GLU A 43 -18.65 4.21 5.01
N CYS A 44 -18.56 2.90 5.24
CA CYS A 44 -17.69 1.99 4.51
C CYS A 44 -18.35 0.61 4.47
N ASP A 45 -18.37 -0.01 3.31
CA ASP A 45 -18.88 -1.36 3.13
C ASP A 45 -17.76 -2.39 3.03
N VAL A 46 -16.66 -2.06 2.36
CA VAL A 46 -15.49 -2.91 2.17
C VAL A 46 -14.23 -2.14 2.51
N PHE A 47 -13.37 -2.71 3.34
CA PHE A 47 -12.05 -2.14 3.66
C PHE A 47 -10.94 -3.04 3.12
N ILE A 48 -10.00 -2.43 2.39
CA ILE A 48 -8.79 -3.08 1.90
C ILE A 48 -7.58 -2.32 2.47
N SER A 49 -6.81 -3.01 3.28
CA SER A 49 -5.60 -2.46 3.91
C SER A 49 -4.34 -2.95 3.22
N ALA A 50 -3.31 -2.11 3.15
CA ALA A 50 -1.98 -2.49 2.70
C ALA A 50 -1.09 -3.05 3.84
N GLY A 51 -1.70 -3.46 4.94
CA GLY A 51 -1.03 -4.07 6.09
C GLY A 51 -2.00 -4.59 7.12
N ALA A 52 -1.59 -5.61 7.87
CA ALA A 52 -2.43 -6.29 8.84
C ALA A 52 -2.83 -5.40 10.03
N LYS A 53 -1.90 -4.55 10.54
CA LYS A 53 -2.12 -3.71 11.75
C LYS A 53 -3.45 -2.95 11.72
N GLN A 54 -3.81 -2.35 10.59
CA GLN A 54 -5.01 -1.53 10.46
C GLN A 54 -6.28 -2.39 10.39
N MET A 55 -6.19 -3.55 9.76
CA MET A 55 -7.29 -4.51 9.74
C MET A 55 -7.51 -5.09 11.14
N ASP A 56 -6.44 -5.47 11.84
CA ASP A 56 -6.51 -6.01 13.20
C ASP A 56 -7.14 -5.00 14.17
N ALA A 57 -6.84 -3.72 14.04
CA ALA A 57 -7.44 -2.67 14.86
C ALA A 57 -8.98 -2.61 14.69
N LEU A 58 -9.49 -2.75 13.44
CA LEU A 58 -10.93 -2.80 13.17
C LEU A 58 -11.59 -4.13 13.61
N VAL A 59 -10.81 -5.19 13.71
CA VAL A 59 -11.27 -6.46 14.29
C VAL A 59 -11.35 -6.34 15.82
N GLU A 60 -10.34 -5.74 16.45
CA GLU A 60 -10.26 -5.56 17.90
C GLU A 60 -11.38 -4.65 18.44
N ASP A 61 -11.74 -3.59 17.71
CA ASP A 61 -12.85 -2.70 18.09
C ASP A 61 -14.25 -3.25 17.69
N GLY A 62 -14.29 -4.38 17.00
CA GLY A 62 -15.54 -5.07 16.63
C GLY A 62 -16.21 -4.55 15.36
N THR A 63 -15.59 -3.66 14.62
CA THR A 63 -16.09 -3.11 13.33
C THR A 63 -16.08 -4.18 12.24
N ILE A 64 -15.11 -5.10 12.28
CA ILE A 64 -14.94 -6.22 11.35
C ILE A 64 -14.91 -7.52 12.15
N ASN A 65 -15.59 -8.56 11.65
CA ASN A 65 -15.46 -9.89 12.24
C ASN A 65 -14.15 -10.53 11.76
N LYS A 66 -13.41 -11.13 12.68
CA LYS A 66 -12.12 -11.77 12.36
C LYS A 66 -12.26 -12.86 11.28
N ASP A 67 -13.37 -13.62 11.32
CA ASP A 67 -13.59 -14.72 10.38
C ASP A 67 -13.93 -14.24 8.95
N ASP A 68 -14.27 -12.97 8.79
CA ASP A 68 -14.56 -12.34 7.49
C ASP A 68 -13.31 -11.74 6.84
N VAL A 69 -12.18 -11.68 7.54
CA VAL A 69 -10.92 -11.17 6.99
C VAL A 69 -10.29 -12.20 6.06
N LYS A 70 -10.02 -11.80 4.82
CA LYS A 70 -9.35 -12.61 3.81
C LYS A 70 -8.08 -11.91 3.33
N THR A 71 -7.08 -12.66 2.88
CA THR A 71 -5.93 -12.08 2.18
C THR A 71 -6.30 -11.90 0.72
N LEU A 72 -6.28 -10.66 0.24
CA LEU A 72 -6.59 -10.33 -1.14
C LEU A 72 -5.38 -10.57 -2.06
N LEU A 73 -4.22 -10.09 -1.66
CA LEU A 73 -2.98 -10.16 -2.42
C LEU A 73 -1.75 -10.00 -1.51
N ILE A 74 -0.58 -10.24 -2.06
CA ILE A 74 0.73 -9.98 -1.46
C ILE A 74 1.47 -8.97 -2.33
N ASN A 75 2.42 -8.23 -1.74
CA ASN A 75 3.24 -7.26 -2.45
C ASN A 75 4.68 -7.31 -1.97
N ASP A 76 5.59 -6.68 -2.73
CA ASP A 76 6.98 -6.49 -2.33
C ASP A 76 7.23 -5.02 -2.00
N LEU A 77 8.14 -4.77 -1.07
CA LEU A 77 8.70 -3.45 -0.84
C LEU A 77 9.96 -3.29 -1.70
N VAL A 78 10.06 -2.15 -2.37
CA VAL A 78 11.22 -1.82 -3.21
C VAL A 78 11.79 -0.47 -2.82
N LEU A 79 13.10 -0.32 -2.99
CA LEU A 79 13.75 0.97 -3.01
C LEU A 79 13.74 1.48 -4.46
N VAL A 80 13.16 2.64 -4.69
CA VAL A 80 13.20 3.33 -5.98
C VAL A 80 14.10 4.55 -5.88
N ALA A 81 14.72 4.90 -7.00
CA ALA A 81 15.51 6.12 -7.14
C ALA A 81 14.95 6.98 -8.27
N ALA A 82 15.15 8.29 -8.20
CA ALA A 82 14.91 9.18 -9.33
C ALA A 82 15.81 8.76 -10.51
N LYS A 83 15.28 8.87 -11.72
CA LYS A 83 15.99 8.40 -12.90
C LYS A 83 17.35 9.08 -13.06
N GLY A 84 18.38 8.25 -13.18
CA GLY A 84 19.78 8.72 -13.32
C GLY A 84 20.53 8.90 -12.00
N GLU A 85 19.90 8.70 -10.86
CA GLU A 85 20.59 8.64 -9.57
C GLU A 85 21.47 7.38 -9.48
N LYS A 86 22.63 7.51 -8.83
CA LYS A 86 23.60 6.41 -8.69
C LYS A 86 23.49 5.79 -7.31
N VAL A 87 22.34 5.17 -7.05
CA VAL A 87 22.11 4.40 -5.83
C VAL A 87 21.93 2.94 -6.24
N ASP A 88 22.72 2.03 -5.67
CA ASP A 88 22.77 0.62 -6.06
C ASP A 88 22.56 -0.36 -4.89
N SER A 89 22.45 0.17 -3.68
CA SER A 89 22.35 -0.64 -2.47
C SER A 89 21.72 0.13 -1.30
N LEU A 90 21.26 -0.59 -0.27
CA LEU A 90 20.81 0.04 0.98
C LEU A 90 21.96 0.77 1.70
N ASP A 91 23.18 0.29 1.58
CA ASP A 91 24.34 0.93 2.20
C ASP A 91 24.63 2.32 1.63
N ALA A 92 24.28 2.56 0.38
CA ALA A 92 24.40 3.88 -0.25
C ALA A 92 23.56 4.96 0.45
N LEU A 93 22.49 4.58 1.15
CA LEU A 93 21.64 5.51 1.90
C LEU A 93 22.39 6.29 3.00
N LYS A 94 23.50 5.74 3.51
CA LYS A 94 24.33 6.38 4.55
C LYS A 94 25.25 7.46 3.99
N THR A 95 25.55 7.41 2.69
CA THR A 95 26.52 8.30 2.07
C THR A 95 25.98 9.72 1.91
N ASP A 96 26.87 10.69 1.74
CA ASP A 96 26.49 12.08 1.51
C ASP A 96 25.85 12.31 0.12
N ASP A 97 25.97 11.34 -0.79
CA ASP A 97 25.32 11.38 -2.11
C ASP A 97 23.79 11.26 -2.01
N VAL A 98 23.28 10.67 -0.93
CA VAL A 98 21.85 10.59 -0.64
C VAL A 98 21.51 11.54 0.50
N GLU A 99 20.90 12.67 0.18
CA GLU A 99 20.51 13.70 1.15
C GLU A 99 19.10 13.45 1.72
N LYS A 100 18.18 12.94 0.90
CA LYS A 100 16.77 12.74 1.27
C LYS A 100 16.26 11.39 0.82
N ILE A 101 15.60 10.73 1.75
CA ILE A 101 14.99 9.40 1.59
C ILE A 101 13.50 9.53 1.90
N ALA A 102 12.64 9.31 0.93
CA ALA A 102 11.19 9.37 1.14
C ALA A 102 10.66 8.02 1.66
N ILE A 103 9.90 8.07 2.75
CA ILE A 103 9.13 6.93 3.28
C ILE A 103 7.73 7.40 3.63
N GLY A 104 6.76 6.47 3.66
CA GLY A 104 5.48 6.76 4.30
C GLY A 104 5.66 7.05 5.79
N ASP A 105 4.76 7.82 6.39
CA ASP A 105 4.76 7.98 7.84
C ASP A 105 4.57 6.60 8.52
N PRO A 106 5.54 6.08 9.28
CA PRO A 106 5.48 4.73 9.85
C PRO A 106 4.28 4.48 10.77
N GLU A 107 3.71 5.55 11.35
CA GLU A 107 2.57 5.41 12.27
C GLU A 107 1.24 5.20 11.53
N SER A 108 1.10 5.75 10.33
CA SER A 108 -0.17 5.77 9.59
C SER A 108 -0.12 5.11 8.21
N VAL A 109 1.07 4.92 7.63
CA VAL A 109 1.27 4.37 6.28
C VAL A 109 1.94 3.01 6.36
N PRO A 110 1.29 1.91 5.95
CA PRO A 110 1.87 0.57 6.02
C PRO A 110 3.24 0.46 5.32
N ALA A 111 3.39 1.02 4.10
CA ALA A 111 4.68 1.03 3.42
C ALA A 111 5.79 1.71 4.23
N GLY A 112 5.45 2.76 4.99
CA GLY A 112 6.38 3.43 5.89
C GLY A 112 6.79 2.58 7.08
N LYS A 113 5.85 1.80 7.64
CA LYS A 113 6.15 0.81 8.67
C LYS A 113 7.15 -0.24 8.16
N TYR A 114 6.89 -0.83 6.98
CA TYR A 114 7.80 -1.82 6.39
C TYR A 114 9.17 -1.21 6.06
N ALA A 115 9.21 0.00 5.51
CA ALA A 115 10.46 0.72 5.27
C ALA A 115 11.26 0.92 6.56
N LYS A 116 10.59 1.28 7.66
CA LYS A 116 11.22 1.41 8.97
C LYS A 116 11.74 0.06 9.46
N GLU A 117 10.98 -1.02 9.32
CA GLU A 117 11.43 -2.38 9.67
C GLU A 117 12.70 -2.75 8.90
N VAL A 118 12.74 -2.51 7.59
CA VAL A 118 13.95 -2.72 6.77
C VAL A 118 15.14 -1.93 7.33
N LEU A 119 14.97 -0.64 7.57
CA LEU A 119 16.04 0.22 8.08
C LEU A 119 16.52 -0.18 9.48
N ASP A 120 15.61 -0.63 10.35
CA ASP A 120 15.93 -1.11 11.70
C ASP A 120 16.70 -2.45 11.62
N ASN A 121 16.19 -3.43 10.86
CA ASN A 121 16.75 -4.78 10.77
C ASN A 121 18.10 -4.78 10.03
N THR A 122 18.31 -3.88 9.10
CA THR A 122 19.59 -3.66 8.43
C THR A 122 20.52 -2.70 9.20
N LYS A 123 20.10 -2.19 10.37
CA LYS A 123 20.86 -1.24 11.23
C LYS A 123 21.21 0.07 10.54
N LEU A 124 20.37 0.51 9.62
CA LEU A 124 20.56 1.76 8.87
C LEU A 124 19.80 2.93 9.48
N TYR A 125 18.72 2.65 10.25
CA TYR A 125 17.80 3.68 10.72
C TYR A 125 18.49 4.86 11.42
N ASP A 126 19.37 4.59 12.39
CA ASP A 126 20.07 5.64 13.14
C ASP A 126 20.94 6.53 12.26
N ALA A 127 21.52 5.95 11.20
CA ALA A 127 22.39 6.71 10.28
C ALA A 127 21.60 7.57 9.29
N VAL A 128 20.35 7.19 8.99
CA VAL A 128 19.57 7.85 7.94
C VAL A 128 18.35 8.62 8.45
N GLN A 129 17.97 8.51 9.73
CA GLN A 129 16.77 9.12 10.28
C GLN A 129 16.66 10.63 10.03
N SER A 130 17.79 11.34 10.02
CA SER A 130 17.81 12.79 9.73
C SER A 130 17.58 13.14 8.25
N LYS A 131 17.66 12.14 7.36
CA LYS A 131 17.41 12.27 5.92
C LYS A 131 15.98 11.89 5.53
N LEU A 132 15.18 11.36 6.46
CA LEU A 132 13.84 10.86 6.15
C LEU A 132 12.87 12.00 5.86
N VAL A 133 12.12 11.87 4.77
CA VAL A 133 11.01 12.74 4.38
C VAL A 133 9.74 11.90 4.40
N LEU A 134 8.79 12.30 5.24
CA LEU A 134 7.57 11.52 5.46
C LEU A 134 6.47 11.89 4.45
N GLY A 135 5.91 10.89 3.79
CA GLY A 135 4.72 11.01 2.96
C GLY A 135 3.46 10.56 3.72
N LYS A 136 2.34 11.21 3.45
CA LYS A 136 1.03 10.86 4.03
C LYS A 136 0.45 9.54 3.48
N ASP A 137 0.96 9.07 2.35
CA ASP A 137 0.66 7.80 1.71
C ASP A 137 1.81 7.40 0.77
N VAL A 138 1.77 6.17 0.24
CA VAL A 138 2.82 5.65 -0.63
C VAL A 138 2.89 6.38 -1.98
N LYS A 139 1.78 6.88 -2.51
CA LYS A 139 1.76 7.63 -3.77
C LYS A 139 2.48 8.97 -3.62
N GLN A 140 2.36 9.61 -2.46
CA GLN A 140 3.12 10.82 -2.18
C GLN A 140 4.63 10.53 -2.08
N VAL A 141 5.02 9.39 -1.50
CA VAL A 141 6.44 8.96 -1.48
C VAL A 141 6.97 8.84 -2.90
N LEU A 142 6.27 8.12 -3.78
CA LEU A 142 6.65 8.00 -5.20
C LEU A 142 6.76 9.36 -5.88
N SER A 143 5.78 10.24 -5.65
CA SER A 143 5.77 11.60 -6.19
C SER A 143 6.98 12.43 -5.74
N TYR A 144 7.44 12.28 -4.49
CA TYR A 144 8.64 12.97 -4.01
C TYR A 144 9.88 12.54 -4.78
N VAL A 145 10.00 11.25 -5.11
CA VAL A 145 11.12 10.74 -5.91
C VAL A 145 11.01 11.21 -7.35
N GLN A 146 9.85 11.12 -7.99
CA GLN A 146 9.61 11.57 -9.36
C GLN A 146 9.92 13.06 -9.56
N GLN A 147 9.61 13.89 -8.55
CA GLN A 147 9.83 15.35 -8.60
C GLN A 147 11.23 15.78 -8.14
N GLY A 148 12.09 14.83 -7.74
CA GLY A 148 13.42 15.13 -7.20
C GLY A 148 13.40 15.80 -5.82
N ALA A 149 12.27 15.72 -5.10
CA ALA A 149 12.18 16.18 -3.72
C ALA A 149 12.88 15.22 -2.73
N ALA A 150 13.08 13.96 -3.15
CA ALA A 150 13.95 12.98 -2.53
C ALA A 150 14.66 12.18 -3.63
N GLN A 151 15.92 11.80 -3.41
CA GLN A 151 16.68 11.00 -4.37
C GLN A 151 16.17 9.57 -4.46
N VAL A 152 15.70 9.03 -3.33
CA VAL A 152 15.23 7.66 -3.22
C VAL A 152 13.96 7.59 -2.36
N GLY A 153 13.23 6.49 -2.48
CA GLY A 153 12.07 6.24 -1.63
C GLY A 153 11.72 4.77 -1.55
N PHE A 154 11.06 4.37 -0.46
CA PHE A 154 10.50 3.04 -0.30
C PHE A 154 9.03 3.05 -0.70
N VAL A 155 8.70 2.24 -1.70
CA VAL A 155 7.34 2.06 -2.23
C VAL A 155 7.07 0.58 -2.45
N TYR A 156 5.85 0.22 -2.77
CA TYR A 156 5.57 -1.15 -3.21
C TYR A 156 5.99 -1.35 -4.67
N LEU A 157 6.30 -2.58 -5.04
CA LEU A 157 6.62 -2.92 -6.42
C LEU A 157 5.48 -2.53 -7.38
N SER A 158 4.24 -2.73 -6.96
CA SER A 158 3.05 -2.31 -7.73
C SER A 158 2.99 -0.79 -7.98
N ASP A 159 3.50 0.04 -7.06
CA ASP A 159 3.52 1.50 -7.25
C ASP A 159 4.58 1.94 -8.27
N ALA A 160 5.67 1.20 -8.39
CA ALA A 160 6.74 1.45 -9.37
C ALA A 160 6.44 0.82 -10.73
N HIS A 161 5.45 -0.08 -10.80
CA HIS A 161 5.10 -0.79 -12.04
C HIS A 161 4.59 0.19 -13.11
N GLY A 162 5.23 0.17 -14.29
CA GLY A 162 4.85 1.04 -15.41
C GLY A 162 5.18 2.53 -15.23
N VAL A 163 6.01 2.87 -14.24
CA VAL A 163 6.47 4.25 -13.99
C VAL A 163 7.86 4.45 -14.60
N ASP A 164 7.93 5.30 -15.64
CA ASP A 164 9.16 5.51 -16.40
C ASP A 164 10.15 6.49 -15.75
N ASP A 165 9.71 7.29 -14.78
CA ASP A 165 10.49 8.38 -14.18
C ASP A 165 11.32 7.95 -12.97
N VAL A 166 11.21 6.70 -12.55
CA VAL A 166 11.98 6.12 -11.46
C VAL A 166 12.60 4.80 -11.88
N ASP A 167 13.71 4.46 -11.26
CA ASP A 167 14.36 3.16 -11.41
C ASP A 167 14.16 2.35 -10.12
N VAL A 168 13.76 1.07 -10.24
CA VAL A 168 13.77 0.14 -9.09
C VAL A 168 15.21 -0.25 -8.83
N VAL A 169 15.76 0.19 -7.71
CA VAL A 169 17.14 -0.09 -7.29
C VAL A 169 17.29 -1.52 -6.80
N LEU A 170 16.39 -1.93 -5.90
CA LEU A 170 16.36 -3.28 -5.34
C LEU A 170 14.97 -3.60 -4.76
N THR A 171 14.66 -4.88 -4.70
CA THR A 171 13.61 -5.40 -3.83
C THR A 171 14.20 -5.71 -2.47
N THR A 172 13.52 -5.33 -1.40
CA THR A 172 14.00 -5.61 -0.03
C THR A 172 13.91 -7.12 0.27
N ASP A 173 14.85 -7.61 1.08
CA ASP A 173 14.83 -9.01 1.49
C ASP A 173 13.64 -9.28 2.43
N GLU A 174 12.91 -10.37 2.20
CA GLU A 174 11.69 -10.74 2.94
C GLU A 174 11.91 -10.92 4.45
N ASP A 175 13.14 -11.24 4.88
CA ASP A 175 13.51 -11.37 6.30
C ASP A 175 13.78 -10.03 6.99
N THR A 176 13.80 -8.93 6.23
CA THR A 176 14.04 -7.58 6.77
C THR A 176 12.77 -6.85 7.20
N HIS A 177 11.59 -7.34 6.83
CA HIS A 177 10.30 -6.76 7.20
C HIS A 177 9.22 -7.84 7.35
N SER A 178 8.10 -7.48 7.97
CA SER A 178 6.92 -8.34 8.06
C SER A 178 6.31 -8.58 6.67
N GLU A 179 5.60 -9.70 6.49
CA GLU A 179 4.88 -10.02 5.24
C GLU A 179 3.95 -8.86 4.83
N ILE A 180 4.01 -8.51 3.55
CA ILE A 180 3.19 -7.44 2.99
C ILE A 180 1.92 -8.05 2.39
N ALA A 181 1.02 -8.48 3.26
CA ALA A 181 -0.30 -8.97 2.88
C ALA A 181 -1.31 -7.82 2.89
N TYR A 182 -2.20 -7.82 1.90
CA TYR A 182 -3.34 -6.91 1.81
C TYR A 182 -4.61 -7.63 2.24
N PRO A 183 -5.02 -7.50 3.49
CA PRO A 183 -6.29 -8.02 3.94
C PRO A 183 -7.46 -7.20 3.38
N ILE A 184 -8.55 -7.90 3.09
CA ILE A 184 -9.85 -7.37 2.71
C ILE A 184 -10.91 -7.90 3.65
N ALA A 185 -11.89 -7.08 3.96
CA ALA A 185 -13.08 -7.51 4.68
C ALA A 185 -14.29 -6.63 4.40
N VAL A 186 -15.48 -7.22 4.48
CA VAL A 186 -16.75 -6.48 4.54
C VAL A 186 -16.99 -6.05 5.98
N LEU A 187 -17.40 -4.81 6.19
CA LEU A 187 -17.71 -4.28 7.52
C LEU A 187 -19.01 -4.90 8.05
N LYS A 188 -19.05 -5.19 9.35
CA LYS A 188 -20.17 -5.84 10.03
C LYS A 188 -21.47 -5.08 9.90
N ASP A 189 -21.42 -3.75 9.99
CA ASP A 189 -22.59 -2.88 9.95
C ASP A 189 -22.87 -2.31 8.55
N SER A 190 -22.28 -2.92 7.49
CA SER A 190 -22.57 -2.56 6.11
C SER A 190 -24.06 -2.68 5.81
N LYS A 191 -24.65 -1.60 5.30
CA LYS A 191 -26.04 -1.58 4.84
C LYS A 191 -26.22 -2.21 3.46
N GLN A 192 -25.11 -2.50 2.78
CA GLN A 192 -25.02 -3.05 1.43
C GLN A 192 -24.25 -4.38 1.41
N SER A 193 -24.39 -5.20 2.47
CA SER A 193 -23.55 -6.39 2.69
C SER A 193 -23.54 -7.36 1.50
N ASP A 194 -24.67 -7.54 0.80
CA ASP A 194 -24.73 -8.43 -0.36
C ASP A 194 -23.92 -7.90 -1.53
N ALA A 195 -24.04 -6.60 -1.84
CA ALA A 195 -23.24 -5.96 -2.89
C ALA A 195 -21.75 -5.89 -2.52
N ALA A 196 -21.44 -5.63 -1.25
CA ALA A 196 -20.09 -5.63 -0.71
C ALA A 196 -19.42 -7.01 -0.87
N LYS A 197 -20.13 -8.10 -0.56
CA LYS A 197 -19.65 -9.46 -0.76
C LYS A 197 -19.46 -9.81 -2.23
N GLN A 198 -20.37 -9.39 -3.11
CA GLN A 198 -20.19 -9.58 -4.56
C GLN A 198 -18.91 -8.89 -5.06
N PHE A 199 -18.60 -7.71 -4.53
CA PHE A 199 -17.37 -6.99 -4.89
C PHE A 199 -16.13 -7.69 -4.31
N GLU A 200 -16.18 -8.12 -3.04
CA GLU A 200 -15.11 -8.90 -2.40
C GLU A 200 -14.84 -10.20 -3.19
N ASP A 201 -15.89 -10.97 -3.52
CA ASP A 201 -15.79 -12.21 -4.27
C ASP A 201 -15.24 -11.99 -5.69
N PHE A 202 -15.62 -10.88 -6.35
CA PHE A 202 -15.04 -10.50 -7.62
C PHE A 202 -13.54 -10.23 -7.51
N LEU A 203 -13.10 -9.48 -6.51
CA LEU A 203 -11.68 -9.18 -6.30
C LEU A 203 -10.86 -10.45 -6.04
N LEU A 204 -11.44 -11.43 -5.35
CA LEU A 204 -10.82 -12.73 -5.05
C LEU A 204 -10.93 -13.74 -6.19
N SER A 205 -11.73 -13.46 -7.23
CA SER A 205 -11.88 -14.33 -8.40
C SER A 205 -10.67 -14.28 -9.32
N ASP A 206 -10.52 -15.28 -10.19
CA ASP A 206 -9.45 -15.30 -11.21
C ASP A 206 -9.44 -14.03 -12.07
N ALA A 207 -10.61 -13.46 -12.38
CA ALA A 207 -10.72 -12.22 -13.15
C ALA A 207 -10.20 -11.00 -12.37
N GLY A 208 -10.54 -10.86 -11.11
CA GLY A 208 -10.05 -9.80 -10.24
C GLY A 208 -8.55 -9.93 -9.99
N GLN A 209 -8.08 -11.15 -9.72
CA GLN A 209 -6.66 -11.43 -9.51
C GLN A 209 -5.82 -11.15 -10.76
N ALA A 210 -6.28 -11.53 -11.95
CA ALA A 210 -5.58 -11.23 -13.21
C ALA A 210 -5.41 -9.71 -13.45
N ILE A 211 -6.40 -8.89 -13.03
CA ILE A 211 -6.27 -7.44 -13.08
C ILE A 211 -5.22 -6.97 -12.07
N LEU A 212 -5.26 -7.46 -10.83
CA LEU A 212 -4.28 -7.09 -9.80
C LEU A 212 -2.84 -7.45 -10.22
N GLU A 213 -2.62 -8.65 -10.74
CA GLU A 213 -1.32 -9.10 -11.26
C GLU A 213 -0.81 -8.19 -12.40
N LYS A 214 -1.68 -7.75 -13.30
CA LYS A 214 -1.35 -6.81 -14.38
C LYS A 214 -0.79 -5.48 -13.85
N TYR A 215 -1.16 -5.08 -12.63
CA TYR A 215 -0.66 -3.88 -11.97
C TYR A 215 0.48 -4.17 -10.98
N GLY A 216 1.12 -5.34 -11.05
CA GLY A 216 2.33 -5.68 -10.31
C GLY A 216 2.09 -6.20 -8.89
N PHE A 217 0.86 -6.55 -8.54
CA PHE A 217 0.55 -7.28 -7.31
C PHE A 217 0.78 -8.79 -7.49
N LYS A 218 0.90 -9.52 -6.36
CA LYS A 218 1.10 -10.98 -6.32
C LYS A 218 -0.06 -11.67 -5.61
#